data_3ae0820fd90912dfc7f6462d835c4280
#
_entry.id   3ae0820fd90912dfc7f6462d835c4280
#
_cell.length_a   1.000
_cell.length_b   1.000
_cell.length_c   1.000
_cell.angle_alpha   90.00
_cell.angle_beta   90.00
_cell.angle_gamma   90.00
#
_symmetry.space_group_name_H-M   'P 1'
#
loop_
_entity.id
_entity.type
_entity.pdbx_description
1 polymer ?
#
loop_
_entity_poly.entity_id
_entity_poly.type
_entity_poly.pdbx_seq_one_letter_code
_entity_poly.pdbx_strand_id
1 'polypeptide(L)'
;MILGQSNEIIAHVKTISPTKNCYLYRNFPDHKTDEFGLTTTLDEPIKIFYAGLLGVAQGVFELCKQVNLESLNIELHIFGDGAEKKQLENYLQNHSEKKIFFHGMMERKQLLNELKTFDIALVPLKTRIYGSVPSKIFEYGSLGFPVLYFGGGEGEDIVRENKLGWIAPVGDYVSLNYELNEIAKLSKEELKSLKYQLFQKAEKSFNLDNQIAELHSKNVF
;
A
#
# COMPACT_ATOMS: atom_id res chain seq x y z
N MET A 1 13.81 -5.09 -27.34
CA MET A 1 12.63 -5.05 -26.46
C MET A 1 13.02 -4.64 -25.05
N ILE A 2 12.20 -3.83 -24.39
CA ILE A 2 12.41 -3.38 -23.01
C ILE A 2 11.09 -3.50 -22.25
N LEU A 3 11.12 -4.06 -21.05
CA LEU A 3 10.00 -4.08 -20.11
C LEU A 3 10.24 -3.04 -19.02
N GLY A 4 9.28 -2.16 -18.79
CA GLY A 4 9.34 -1.13 -17.73
C GLY A 4 8.22 -1.29 -16.73
N GLN A 5 8.52 -1.13 -15.44
CA GLN A 5 7.52 -1.28 -14.38
C GLN A 5 6.58 -0.07 -14.25
N SER A 6 6.91 1.05 -14.91
CA SER A 6 6.14 2.29 -14.88
C SER A 6 6.11 2.98 -16.25
N ASN A 7 5.07 3.76 -16.50
CA ASN A 7 5.00 4.61 -17.68
C ASN A 7 6.10 5.68 -17.68
N GLU A 8 6.50 6.18 -16.51
CA GLU A 8 7.60 7.12 -16.36
C GLU A 8 8.92 6.52 -16.86
N ILE A 9 9.23 5.26 -16.47
CA ILE A 9 10.43 4.56 -16.97
C ILE A 9 10.35 4.32 -18.48
N ILE A 10 9.20 3.90 -18.98
CA ILE A 10 9.01 3.70 -20.43
C ILE A 10 9.21 5.02 -21.20
N ALA A 11 8.64 6.11 -20.70
CA ALA A 11 8.83 7.43 -21.30
C ALA A 11 10.30 7.84 -21.30
N HIS A 12 11.00 7.65 -20.18
CA HIS A 12 12.44 7.94 -20.08
C HIS A 12 13.27 7.10 -21.06
N VAL A 13 13.02 5.79 -21.13
CA VAL A 13 13.72 4.90 -22.06
C VAL A 13 13.51 5.34 -23.51
N LYS A 14 12.32 5.77 -23.89
CA LYS A 14 12.01 6.28 -25.23
C LYS A 14 12.77 7.56 -25.58
N THR A 15 13.14 8.39 -24.62
CA THR A 15 14.01 9.56 -24.87
C THR A 15 15.43 9.16 -25.25
N ILE A 16 15.93 8.04 -24.69
CA ILE A 16 17.31 7.56 -24.91
C ILE A 16 17.36 6.63 -26.11
N SER A 17 16.33 5.82 -26.30
CA SER A 17 16.27 4.79 -27.35
C SER A 17 14.91 4.77 -28.04
N PRO A 18 14.60 5.77 -28.91
CA PRO A 18 13.27 5.97 -29.51
C PRO A 18 12.78 4.78 -30.34
N THR A 19 13.69 4.02 -30.94
CA THR A 19 13.37 2.89 -31.83
C THR A 19 13.10 1.58 -31.10
N LYS A 20 13.32 1.53 -29.78
CA LYS A 20 13.10 0.30 -29.01
C LYS A 20 11.61 0.12 -28.67
N ASN A 21 11.11 -1.08 -28.89
CA ASN A 21 9.79 -1.46 -28.41
C ASN A 21 9.82 -1.57 -26.87
N CYS A 22 8.99 -0.78 -26.22
CA CYS A 22 8.86 -0.72 -24.77
C CYS A 22 7.44 -1.14 -24.37
N TYR A 23 7.33 -1.99 -23.37
CA TYR A 23 6.07 -2.52 -22.86
C TYR A 23 5.99 -2.35 -21.35
N LEU A 24 4.80 -2.06 -20.87
CA LEU A 24 4.54 -1.97 -19.45
C LEU A 24 4.48 -3.37 -18.85
N TYR A 25 5.22 -3.60 -17.76
CA TYR A 25 5.22 -4.82 -16.97
C TYR A 25 5.23 -4.47 -15.48
N ARG A 26 4.07 -4.50 -14.87
CA ARG A 26 3.87 -4.18 -13.46
C ARG A 26 4.31 -5.33 -12.57
N ASN A 27 4.78 -5.02 -11.36
CA ASN A 27 5.10 -6.01 -10.34
C ASN A 27 3.82 -6.55 -9.69
N PHE A 28 2.98 -7.21 -10.49
CA PHE A 28 1.80 -7.87 -9.95
C PHE A 28 2.19 -9.10 -9.12
N PRO A 29 1.44 -9.40 -8.05
CA PRO A 29 1.74 -10.57 -7.24
C PRO A 29 1.51 -11.86 -8.02
N ASP A 30 2.41 -12.83 -7.80
CA ASP A 30 2.35 -14.20 -8.37
C ASP A 30 1.62 -15.14 -7.39
N HIS A 31 0.44 -14.78 -6.94
CA HIS A 31 -0.35 -15.70 -6.12
C HIS A 31 -1.83 -15.45 -6.33
N LYS A 32 -2.54 -16.54 -6.58
CA LYS A 32 -3.99 -16.57 -6.50
C LYS A 32 -4.34 -16.63 -5.02
N THR A 33 -5.03 -15.65 -4.54
CA THR A 33 -5.59 -15.67 -3.19
C THR A 33 -6.93 -16.38 -3.26
N ASP A 34 -6.93 -17.67 -2.88
CA ASP A 34 -8.18 -18.32 -2.52
C ASP A 34 -8.70 -17.62 -1.26
N GLU A 35 -9.83 -16.92 -1.39
CA GLU A 35 -10.56 -16.22 -0.33
C GLU A 35 -9.71 -15.67 0.82
N PHE A 36 -9.23 -14.45 0.68
CA PHE A 36 -8.69 -13.73 1.83
C PHE A 36 -9.86 -13.44 2.80
N GLY A 37 -9.85 -14.11 3.95
CA GLY A 37 -10.92 -14.00 4.94
C GLY A 37 -11.10 -12.56 5.39
N LEU A 38 -12.17 -11.93 4.91
CA LEU A 38 -12.58 -10.58 5.26
C LEU A 38 -13.28 -10.60 6.63
N THR A 39 -12.55 -10.88 7.70
CA THR A 39 -13.08 -10.76 9.05
C THR A 39 -12.97 -9.31 9.48
N THR A 40 -14.10 -8.68 9.74
CA THR A 40 -14.18 -7.35 10.33
C THR A 40 -14.99 -7.47 11.60
N THR A 41 -14.40 -7.15 12.75
CA THR A 41 -15.10 -7.09 14.04
C THR A 41 -15.76 -5.72 14.19
N LEU A 42 -17.08 -5.70 14.41
CA LEU A 42 -17.88 -4.47 14.33
C LEU A 42 -17.59 -3.44 15.43
N ASP A 43 -17.21 -3.89 16.61
CA ASP A 43 -17.01 -3.03 17.79
C ASP A 43 -15.55 -2.62 18.04
N GLU A 44 -14.62 -2.95 17.11
CA GLU A 44 -13.21 -2.65 17.25
C GLU A 44 -12.83 -1.35 16.50
N PRO A 45 -11.71 -0.69 16.87
CA PRO A 45 -11.19 0.43 16.11
C PRO A 45 -10.84 0.04 14.66
N ILE A 46 -10.78 1.02 13.78
CA ILE A 46 -10.28 0.81 12.41
C ILE A 46 -8.78 0.52 12.50
N LYS A 47 -8.37 -0.65 12.04
CA LYS A 47 -6.97 -1.09 12.07
C LYS A 47 -6.29 -0.83 10.73
N ILE A 48 -5.35 0.11 10.74
CA ILE A 48 -4.48 0.41 9.60
C ILE A 48 -3.16 -0.33 9.83
N PHE A 49 -2.63 -0.98 8.80
CA PHE A 49 -1.33 -1.63 8.91
C PHE A 49 -0.32 -1.11 7.89
N TYR A 50 0.93 -1.11 8.31
CA TYR A 50 2.11 -1.08 7.45
C TYR A 50 2.88 -2.37 7.62
N ALA A 51 3.27 -3.03 6.52
CA ALA A 51 4.15 -4.18 6.58
C ALA A 51 5.27 -4.06 5.54
N GLY A 52 6.51 -3.94 6.01
CA GLY A 52 7.64 -3.77 5.11
C GLY A 52 8.95 -3.36 5.78
N LEU A 53 9.90 -2.91 4.95
CA LEU A 53 11.19 -2.41 5.39
C LEU A 53 11.04 -1.08 6.14
N LEU A 54 11.57 -1.00 7.35
CA LEU A 54 11.68 0.25 8.12
C LEU A 54 12.93 1.02 7.68
N GLY A 55 12.88 1.54 6.45
CA GLY A 55 13.97 2.29 5.85
C GLY A 55 13.64 3.77 5.68
N VAL A 56 14.68 4.55 5.48
CA VAL A 56 14.57 6.01 5.29
C VAL A 56 13.66 6.38 4.11
N ALA A 57 13.63 5.55 3.05
CA ALA A 57 12.82 5.82 1.86
C ALA A 57 11.32 5.70 2.14
N GLN A 58 10.90 4.83 3.05
CA GLN A 58 9.51 4.67 3.46
C GLN A 58 9.07 5.75 4.46
N GLY A 59 10.01 6.24 5.29
CA GLY A 59 9.77 7.31 6.24
C GLY A 59 8.75 6.98 7.33
N VAL A 60 8.62 5.70 7.69
CA VAL A 60 7.62 5.23 8.67
C VAL A 60 7.83 5.87 10.03
N PHE A 61 9.07 6.00 10.48
CA PHE A 61 9.36 6.64 11.77
C PHE A 61 8.89 8.10 11.80
N GLU A 62 9.18 8.87 10.74
CA GLU A 62 8.72 10.27 10.67
C GLU A 62 7.20 10.35 10.60
N LEU A 63 6.56 9.46 9.81
CA LEU A 63 5.10 9.36 9.74
C LEU A 63 4.49 9.15 11.15
N CYS A 64 5.03 8.24 11.95
CA CYS A 64 4.53 7.96 13.31
C CYS A 64 4.59 9.19 14.23
N LYS A 65 5.54 10.09 14.03
CA LYS A 65 5.62 11.35 14.78
C LYS A 65 4.54 12.35 14.40
N GLN A 66 4.14 12.34 13.13
CA GLN A 66 3.31 13.37 12.52
C GLN A 66 1.81 13.02 12.46
N VAL A 67 1.45 11.74 12.58
CA VAL A 67 0.03 11.34 12.61
C VAL A 67 -0.62 11.64 13.96
N ASN A 68 -1.89 12.06 13.92
CA ASN A 68 -2.70 12.40 15.08
C ASN A 68 -3.87 11.40 15.20
N LEU A 69 -3.66 10.32 15.95
CA LEU A 69 -4.65 9.25 16.12
C LEU A 69 -5.35 9.28 17.49
N GLU A 70 -4.91 10.13 18.41
CA GLU A 70 -5.31 10.12 19.84
C GLU A 70 -6.83 10.25 20.01
N SER A 71 -7.47 11.11 19.22
CA SER A 71 -8.92 11.36 19.27
C SER A 71 -9.73 10.49 18.28
N LEU A 72 -9.05 9.74 17.40
CA LEU A 72 -9.70 8.93 16.38
C LEU A 72 -9.92 7.50 16.87
N ASN A 73 -10.96 6.84 16.34
CA ASN A 73 -11.15 5.41 16.57
C ASN A 73 -10.33 4.59 15.54
N ILE A 74 -9.03 4.88 15.48
CA ILE A 74 -8.06 4.26 14.56
C ILE A 74 -6.86 3.77 15.36
N GLU A 75 -6.33 2.62 14.96
CA GLU A 75 -5.04 2.09 15.39
C GLU A 75 -4.13 1.91 14.17
N LEU A 76 -2.83 2.24 14.33
CA LEU A 76 -1.80 1.99 13.33
C LEU A 76 -0.88 0.88 13.80
N HIS A 77 -0.79 -0.19 13.04
CA HIS A 77 0.03 -1.35 13.34
C HIS A 77 1.18 -1.47 12.34
N ILE A 78 2.40 -1.63 12.85
CA ILE A 78 3.62 -1.63 12.04
C ILE A 78 4.29 -3.00 12.17
N PHE A 79 4.48 -3.66 11.03
CA PHE A 79 5.20 -4.92 10.90
C PHE A 79 6.45 -4.71 10.04
N GLY A 80 7.57 -5.22 10.49
CA GLY A 80 8.80 -5.17 9.71
C GLY A 80 10.07 -4.99 10.53
N ASP A 81 11.17 -4.79 9.81
CA ASP A 81 12.50 -4.53 10.37
C ASP A 81 13.25 -3.56 9.45
N GLY A 82 14.31 -2.95 9.94
CA GLY A 82 15.13 -2.05 9.16
C GLY A 82 15.88 -1.01 9.99
N ALA A 83 16.53 -0.08 9.30
CA ALA A 83 17.42 0.90 9.93
C ALA A 83 16.73 1.83 10.94
N GLU A 84 15.44 2.12 10.75
CA GLU A 84 14.65 2.99 11.64
C GLU A 84 13.99 2.26 12.82
N LYS A 85 14.10 0.92 12.92
CA LYS A 85 13.44 0.11 13.95
C LYS A 85 13.72 0.61 15.36
N LYS A 86 14.99 0.74 15.72
CA LYS A 86 15.38 1.14 17.08
C LYS A 86 14.89 2.54 17.46
N GLN A 87 14.86 3.44 16.49
CA GLN A 87 14.33 4.79 16.71
C GLN A 87 12.81 4.75 16.92
N LEU A 88 12.11 3.95 16.14
CA LEU A 88 10.67 3.73 16.25
C LEU A 88 10.29 3.11 17.60
N GLU A 89 10.97 2.04 18.03
CA GLU A 89 10.75 1.39 19.32
C GLU A 89 10.91 2.37 20.49
N ASN A 90 12.03 3.11 20.50
CA ASN A 90 12.30 4.09 21.55
C ASN A 90 11.25 5.21 21.59
N TYR A 91 10.78 5.65 20.42
CA TYR A 91 9.76 6.68 20.32
C TYR A 91 8.43 6.18 20.88
N LEU A 92 7.97 5.00 20.45
CA LEU A 92 6.67 4.45 20.87
C LEU A 92 6.61 4.10 22.36
N GLN A 93 7.73 3.71 22.99
CA GLN A 93 7.79 3.49 24.43
C GLN A 93 7.42 4.74 25.24
N ASN A 94 7.65 5.94 24.69
CA ASN A 94 7.38 7.21 25.36
C ASN A 94 6.10 7.91 24.86
N HIS A 95 5.37 7.31 23.91
CA HIS A 95 4.20 7.90 23.25
C HIS A 95 3.09 6.86 23.04
N SER A 96 2.73 6.14 24.13
CA SER A 96 1.69 5.10 24.08
C SER A 96 0.29 5.65 23.73
N GLU A 97 0.06 6.93 23.98
CA GLU A 97 -1.18 7.65 23.63
C GLU A 97 -1.46 7.72 22.12
N LYS A 98 -0.43 7.56 21.29
CA LYS A 98 -0.56 7.67 19.83
C LYS A 98 -1.30 6.52 19.15
N LYS A 99 -1.65 5.45 19.87
CA LYS A 99 -2.33 4.27 19.31
C LYS A 99 -1.58 3.64 18.13
N ILE A 100 -0.25 3.62 18.21
CA ILE A 100 0.64 3.02 17.21
C ILE A 100 1.32 1.81 17.86
N PHE A 101 1.21 0.65 17.20
CA PHE A 101 1.69 -0.62 17.72
C PHE A 101 2.75 -1.20 16.79
N PHE A 102 3.93 -1.48 17.35
CA PHE A 102 5.02 -2.10 16.60
C PHE A 102 5.15 -3.58 16.94
N HIS A 103 5.06 -4.44 15.94
CA HIS A 103 5.07 -5.90 16.09
C HIS A 103 6.39 -6.57 15.70
N GLY A 104 7.34 -5.77 15.14
CA GLY A 104 8.58 -6.33 14.61
C GLY A 104 8.39 -7.10 13.31
N MET A 105 9.42 -7.87 12.94
CA MET A 105 9.40 -8.71 11.76
C MET A 105 8.58 -9.98 12.03
N MET A 106 7.71 -10.33 11.10
CA MET A 106 6.86 -11.51 11.15
C MET A 106 7.05 -12.36 9.89
N GLU A 107 7.01 -13.68 10.03
CA GLU A 107 7.03 -14.57 8.88
C GLU A 107 5.81 -14.31 7.96
N ARG A 108 6.01 -14.40 6.63
CA ARG A 108 4.97 -14.06 5.64
C ARG A 108 3.63 -14.76 5.88
N LYS A 109 3.66 -16.06 6.20
CA LYS A 109 2.42 -16.83 6.44
C LYS A 109 1.68 -16.36 7.68
N GLN A 110 2.41 -16.08 8.76
CA GLN A 110 1.86 -15.53 9.99
C GLN A 110 1.30 -14.13 9.76
N LEU A 111 2.08 -13.27 9.08
CA LEU A 111 1.64 -11.91 8.73
C LEU A 111 0.32 -11.94 7.94
N LEU A 112 0.22 -12.74 6.88
CA LEU A 112 -1.01 -12.84 6.09
C LEU A 112 -2.21 -13.29 6.92
N ASN A 113 -2.03 -14.18 7.89
CA ASN A 113 -3.10 -14.57 8.81
C ASN A 113 -3.50 -13.45 9.74
N GLU A 114 -2.52 -12.73 10.29
CA GLU A 114 -2.76 -11.56 11.16
C GLU A 114 -3.49 -10.45 10.42
N LEU A 115 -3.07 -10.15 9.19
CA LEU A 115 -3.65 -9.09 8.38
C LEU A 115 -5.14 -9.30 8.06
N LYS A 116 -5.69 -10.51 8.19
CA LYS A 116 -7.14 -10.75 8.01
C LYS A 116 -8.01 -9.90 8.92
N THR A 117 -7.49 -9.52 10.08
CA THR A 117 -8.19 -8.69 11.08
C THR A 117 -8.04 -7.19 10.85
N PHE A 118 -7.28 -6.78 9.84
CA PHE A 118 -7.02 -5.38 9.51
C PHE A 118 -7.96 -4.85 8.44
N ASP A 119 -8.11 -3.54 8.39
CA ASP A 119 -9.07 -2.87 7.52
C ASP A 119 -8.41 -2.18 6.33
N ILE A 120 -7.29 -1.51 6.53
CA ILE A 120 -6.66 -0.63 5.53
C ILE A 120 -5.15 -0.87 5.52
N ALA A 121 -4.56 -0.88 4.34
CA ALA A 121 -3.12 -0.95 4.14
C ALA A 121 -2.52 0.44 3.95
N LEU A 122 -1.48 0.79 4.71
CA LEU A 122 -0.70 2.01 4.53
C LEU A 122 0.48 1.74 3.60
N VAL A 123 0.63 2.56 2.56
CA VAL A 123 1.78 2.51 1.64
C VAL A 123 2.45 3.88 1.60
N PRO A 124 3.44 4.13 2.49
CA PRO A 124 4.10 5.43 2.59
C PRO A 124 5.40 5.49 1.78
N LEU A 125 5.70 6.69 1.29
CA LEU A 125 7.00 7.10 0.75
C LEU A 125 7.38 8.44 1.37
N LYS A 126 8.62 8.57 1.83
CA LYS A 126 9.15 9.84 2.34
C LYS A 126 9.41 10.85 1.23
N THR A 127 9.82 10.37 0.07
CA THR A 127 10.09 11.19 -1.12
C THR A 127 9.64 10.44 -2.36
N ARG A 128 9.21 11.18 -3.36
CA ARG A 128 8.90 10.59 -4.67
C ARG A 128 10.18 10.04 -5.31
N ILE A 129 10.13 8.79 -5.74
CA ILE A 129 11.19 8.17 -6.53
C ILE A 129 10.69 8.07 -7.97
N TYR A 130 11.33 8.81 -8.87
CA TYR A 130 10.96 8.84 -10.29
C TYR A 130 11.00 7.43 -10.89
N GLY A 131 9.93 7.07 -11.58
CA GLY A 131 9.79 5.76 -12.22
C GLY A 131 9.53 4.59 -11.29
N SER A 132 9.46 4.82 -9.98
CA SER A 132 9.14 3.78 -9.01
C SER A 132 7.64 3.73 -8.73
N VAL A 133 7.09 2.51 -8.79
CA VAL A 133 5.73 2.20 -8.32
C VAL A 133 5.85 1.17 -7.20
N PRO A 134 5.41 1.46 -5.97
CA PRO A 134 5.47 0.49 -4.89
C PRO A 134 4.63 -0.75 -5.20
N SER A 135 5.27 -1.91 -5.25
CA SER A 135 4.58 -3.20 -5.53
C SER A 135 3.49 -3.54 -4.50
N LYS A 136 3.58 -2.96 -3.31
CA LYS A 136 2.58 -3.12 -2.25
C LYS A 136 1.19 -2.59 -2.59
N ILE A 137 1.10 -1.62 -3.50
CA ILE A 137 -0.20 -1.17 -4.03
C ILE A 137 -0.92 -2.34 -4.69
N PHE A 138 -0.21 -3.12 -5.50
CA PHE A 138 -0.76 -4.27 -6.19
C PHE A 138 -0.96 -5.46 -5.25
N GLU A 139 0.01 -5.72 -4.36
CA GLU A 139 -0.07 -6.80 -3.37
C GLU A 139 -1.29 -6.63 -2.46
N TYR A 140 -1.46 -5.44 -1.85
CA TYR A 140 -2.58 -5.21 -0.95
C TYR A 140 -3.91 -5.06 -1.70
N GLY A 141 -3.90 -4.41 -2.86
CA GLY A 141 -5.07 -4.35 -3.73
C GLY A 141 -5.57 -5.73 -4.15
N SER A 142 -4.67 -6.67 -4.48
CA SER A 142 -5.04 -8.05 -4.83
C SER A 142 -5.62 -8.83 -3.65
N LEU A 143 -5.27 -8.48 -2.43
CA LEU A 143 -5.83 -9.03 -1.20
C LEU A 143 -7.15 -8.37 -0.80
N GLY A 144 -7.62 -7.37 -1.55
CA GLY A 144 -8.86 -6.63 -1.27
C GLY A 144 -8.71 -5.54 -0.20
N PHE A 145 -7.47 -5.18 0.21
CA PHE A 145 -7.30 -4.07 1.14
C PHE A 145 -7.46 -2.72 0.44
N PRO A 146 -8.30 -1.82 0.97
CA PRO A 146 -8.19 -0.41 0.66
C PRO A 146 -6.80 0.11 1.04
N VAL A 147 -6.26 1.01 0.22
CA VAL A 147 -4.91 1.55 0.40
C VAL A 147 -4.99 3.02 0.84
N LEU A 148 -4.34 3.36 1.93
CA LEU A 148 -3.97 4.73 2.25
C LEU A 148 -2.57 4.97 1.67
N TYR A 149 -2.51 5.63 0.52
CA TYR A 149 -1.26 5.94 -0.17
C TYR A 149 -0.74 7.30 0.26
N PHE A 150 0.40 7.32 0.93
CA PHE A 150 1.11 8.55 1.29
C PHE A 150 2.38 8.66 0.46
N GLY A 151 2.23 9.19 -0.74
CA GLY A 151 3.32 9.23 -1.71
C GLY A 151 2.95 10.09 -2.91
N GLY A 152 3.71 9.97 -3.98
CA GLY A 152 3.47 10.71 -5.22
C GLY A 152 3.83 9.87 -6.45
N GLY A 153 3.77 10.50 -7.63
CA GLY A 153 4.10 9.86 -8.88
C GLY A 153 3.05 8.88 -9.36
N GLU A 154 3.44 7.96 -10.22
CA GLU A 154 2.51 7.03 -10.87
C GLU A 154 1.75 6.11 -9.90
N GLY A 155 2.27 5.90 -8.68
CA GLY A 155 1.54 5.17 -7.64
C GLY A 155 0.25 5.88 -7.22
N GLU A 156 0.25 7.20 -7.15
CA GLU A 156 -0.93 8.02 -6.87
C GLU A 156 -2.00 7.85 -7.97
N ASP A 157 -1.57 7.91 -9.24
CA ASP A 157 -2.48 7.72 -10.38
C ASP A 157 -3.12 6.33 -10.35
N ILE A 158 -2.33 5.29 -10.05
CA ILE A 158 -2.84 3.92 -9.94
C ILE A 158 -3.88 3.80 -8.85
N VAL A 159 -3.63 4.36 -7.65
CA VAL A 159 -4.60 4.31 -6.54
C VAL A 159 -5.88 5.05 -6.92
N ARG A 160 -5.77 6.23 -7.55
CA ARG A 160 -6.92 7.05 -7.98
C ARG A 160 -7.74 6.37 -9.07
N GLU A 161 -7.11 5.95 -10.16
CA GLU A 161 -7.78 5.36 -11.34
C GLU A 161 -8.47 4.04 -10.99
N ASN A 162 -7.85 3.25 -10.13
CA ASN A 162 -8.41 1.98 -9.68
C ASN A 162 -9.33 2.13 -8.47
N LYS A 163 -9.51 3.33 -7.92
CA LYS A 163 -10.34 3.60 -6.72
C LYS A 163 -9.95 2.69 -5.56
N LEU A 164 -8.65 2.56 -5.31
CA LEU A 164 -8.13 1.64 -4.30
C LEU A 164 -8.26 2.17 -2.87
N GLY A 165 -8.55 3.45 -2.66
CA GLY A 165 -8.66 4.06 -1.34
C GLY A 165 -8.29 5.54 -1.35
N TRP A 166 -7.50 5.96 -0.39
CA TRP A 166 -7.19 7.36 -0.08
C TRP A 166 -5.77 7.73 -0.48
N ILE A 167 -5.57 9.01 -0.78
CA ILE A 167 -4.30 9.54 -1.26
C ILE A 167 -3.97 10.80 -0.48
N ALA A 168 -2.78 10.82 0.11
CA ALA A 168 -2.18 12.04 0.63
C ALA A 168 -0.84 12.29 -0.10
N PRO A 169 -0.57 13.54 -0.55
CA PRO A 169 0.67 13.85 -1.25
C PRO A 169 1.90 13.57 -0.40
N VAL A 170 3.00 13.21 -1.05
CA VAL A 170 4.27 12.92 -0.38
C VAL A 170 4.72 14.13 0.46
N GLY A 171 5.00 13.90 1.75
CA GLY A 171 5.45 14.93 2.69
C GLY A 171 4.34 15.85 3.23
N ASP A 172 3.12 15.74 2.75
CA ASP A 172 1.97 16.53 3.23
C ASP A 172 1.24 15.81 4.38
N TYR A 173 1.75 15.97 5.58
CA TYR A 173 1.15 15.38 6.78
C TYR A 173 -0.19 16.04 7.17
N VAL A 174 -0.48 17.24 6.70
CA VAL A 174 -1.79 17.88 6.89
C VAL A 174 -2.85 17.12 6.10
N SER A 175 -2.59 16.86 4.82
CA SER A 175 -3.46 16.03 3.99
C SER A 175 -3.55 14.60 4.51
N LEU A 176 -2.46 14.00 4.99
CA LEU A 176 -2.51 12.65 5.59
C LEU A 176 -3.44 12.60 6.81
N ASN A 177 -3.32 13.56 7.72
CA ASN A 177 -4.19 13.63 8.89
C ASN A 177 -5.65 13.95 8.51
N TYR A 178 -5.88 14.71 7.44
CA TYR A 178 -7.23 14.91 6.89
C TYR A 178 -7.83 13.57 6.43
N GLU A 179 -7.10 12.79 5.64
CA GLU A 179 -7.57 11.48 5.18
C GLU A 179 -7.83 10.50 6.35
N LEU A 180 -6.99 10.52 7.38
CA LEU A 180 -7.21 9.72 8.59
C LEU A 180 -8.52 10.14 9.31
N ASN A 181 -8.84 11.43 9.35
CA ASN A 181 -10.11 11.91 9.89
C ASN A 181 -11.31 11.49 9.03
N GLU A 182 -11.19 11.48 7.70
CA GLU A 182 -12.26 10.98 6.83
C GLU A 182 -12.44 9.46 6.99
N ILE A 183 -11.36 8.70 7.07
CA ILE A 183 -11.38 7.27 7.35
C ILE A 183 -12.06 6.97 8.69
N ALA A 184 -11.79 7.75 9.73
CA ALA A 184 -12.37 7.56 11.07
C ALA A 184 -13.91 7.71 11.11
N LYS A 185 -14.52 8.32 10.09
CA LYS A 185 -15.98 8.48 9.98
C LYS A 185 -16.68 7.27 9.38
N LEU A 186 -15.92 6.34 8.79
CA LEU A 186 -16.47 5.16 8.15
C LEU A 186 -16.90 4.13 9.17
N SER A 187 -18.02 3.48 8.90
CA SER A 187 -18.44 2.29 9.62
C SER A 187 -17.64 1.06 9.19
N LYS A 188 -17.60 0.07 10.05
CA LYS A 188 -16.96 -1.23 9.72
C LYS A 188 -17.68 -1.95 8.58
N GLU A 189 -19.00 -1.76 8.43
CA GLU A 189 -19.80 -2.29 7.33
C GLU A 189 -19.37 -1.68 5.99
N GLU A 190 -19.16 -0.35 5.94
CA GLU A 190 -18.67 0.34 4.75
C GLU A 190 -17.28 -0.17 4.36
N LEU A 191 -16.37 -0.30 5.32
CA LEU A 191 -15.02 -0.85 5.08
C LEU A 191 -15.08 -2.29 4.58
N LYS A 192 -15.93 -3.14 5.17
CA LYS A 192 -16.13 -4.52 4.72
C LYS A 192 -16.65 -4.58 3.29
N SER A 193 -17.64 -3.74 2.97
CA SER A 193 -18.17 -3.63 1.61
C SER A 193 -17.10 -3.19 0.61
N LEU A 194 -16.30 -2.19 0.97
CA LEU A 194 -15.20 -1.70 0.14
C LEU A 194 -14.14 -2.79 -0.09
N LYS A 195 -13.72 -3.49 0.96
CA LYS A 195 -12.77 -4.62 0.85
C LYS A 195 -13.28 -5.69 -0.11
N TYR A 196 -14.55 -6.06 0.00
CA TYR A 196 -15.15 -7.05 -0.89
C TYR A 196 -15.16 -6.58 -2.36
N GLN A 197 -15.57 -5.35 -2.62
CA GLN A 197 -15.56 -4.77 -3.97
C GLN A 197 -14.15 -4.73 -4.58
N LEU A 198 -13.16 -4.35 -3.78
CA LEU A 198 -11.76 -4.33 -4.21
C LEU A 198 -11.25 -5.73 -4.54
N PHE A 199 -11.53 -6.71 -3.69
CA PHE A 199 -11.15 -8.10 -3.92
C PHE A 199 -11.71 -8.64 -5.25
N GLN A 200 -13.01 -8.43 -5.51
CA GLN A 200 -13.65 -8.82 -6.78
C GLN A 200 -13.05 -8.14 -8.01
N LYS A 201 -12.63 -6.88 -7.86
CA LYS A 201 -12.00 -6.11 -8.95
C LYS A 201 -10.55 -6.53 -9.19
N ALA A 202 -9.83 -6.84 -8.13
CA ALA A 202 -8.40 -7.10 -8.17
C ALA A 202 -8.03 -8.31 -9.04
N GLU A 203 -8.86 -9.35 -9.03
CA GLU A 203 -8.67 -10.56 -9.84
C GLU A 203 -8.53 -10.22 -11.35
N LYS A 204 -9.21 -9.19 -11.80
CA LYS A 204 -9.12 -8.72 -13.20
C LYS A 204 -8.03 -7.70 -13.41
N SER A 205 -7.79 -6.81 -12.44
CA SER A 205 -6.93 -5.63 -12.62
C SER A 205 -5.46 -5.89 -12.31
N PHE A 206 -5.15 -6.81 -11.39
CA PHE A 206 -3.78 -7.06 -10.91
C PHE A 206 -3.37 -8.52 -11.09
N ASN A 207 -3.80 -9.13 -12.18
CA ASN A 207 -3.54 -10.53 -12.49
C ASN A 207 -2.29 -10.67 -13.37
N LEU A 208 -1.28 -11.37 -12.86
CA LEU A 208 -0.01 -11.60 -13.56
C LEU A 208 -0.20 -12.44 -14.82
N ASP A 209 -1.04 -13.48 -14.78
CA ASP A 209 -1.30 -14.35 -15.93
C ASP A 209 -1.92 -13.56 -17.09
N ASN A 210 -2.89 -12.65 -16.78
CA ASN A 210 -3.49 -11.77 -17.77
C ASN A 210 -2.46 -10.82 -18.37
N GLN A 211 -1.57 -10.24 -17.56
CA GLN A 211 -0.49 -9.36 -18.03
C GLN A 211 0.47 -10.12 -18.97
N ILE A 212 0.85 -11.35 -18.61
CA ILE A 212 1.70 -12.21 -19.45
C ILE A 212 1.00 -12.57 -20.76
N ALA A 213 -0.28 -12.96 -20.71
CA ALA A 213 -1.07 -13.29 -21.91
C ALA A 213 -1.18 -12.08 -22.85
N GLU A 214 -1.36 -10.87 -22.31
CA GLU A 214 -1.37 -9.65 -23.11
C GLU A 214 -0.02 -9.42 -23.83
N LEU A 215 1.11 -9.62 -23.14
CA LEU A 215 2.44 -9.49 -23.72
C LEU A 215 2.69 -10.54 -24.82
N HIS A 216 2.24 -11.78 -24.61
CA HIS A 216 2.29 -12.82 -25.64
C HIS A 216 1.47 -12.44 -26.89
N SER A 217 0.27 -11.89 -26.72
CA SER A 217 -0.57 -11.45 -27.84
C SER A 217 0.07 -10.35 -28.69
N LYS A 218 0.97 -9.58 -28.08
CA LYS A 218 1.76 -8.52 -28.74
C LYS A 218 3.10 -9.03 -29.32
N ASN A 219 3.34 -10.34 -29.34
CA ASN A 219 4.59 -10.97 -29.78
C ASN A 219 5.82 -10.42 -29.03
N VAL A 220 5.68 -10.24 -27.70
CA VAL A 220 6.76 -9.70 -26.86
C VAL A 220 7.73 -10.80 -26.43
N PHE A 221 7.27 -12.05 -26.38
CA PHE A 221 8.03 -13.27 -26.08
C PHE A 221 7.86 -14.30 -27.19
#